data_9cb1f915cff00ebe0fa425f02eb184fc
#
_entry.id   9cb1f915cff00ebe0fa425f02eb184fc
#
_cell.length_a   1.000
_cell.length_b   1.000
_cell.length_c   1.000
_cell.angle_alpha   90.00
_cell.angle_beta   90.00
_cell.angle_gamma   90.00
#
_symmetry.space_group_name_H-M   'P 1'
#
loop_
_entity.id
_entity.type
_entity.pdbx_description
1 polymer ?
#
loop_
_entity_poly.entity_id
_entity_poly.type
_entity_poly.pdbx_seq_one_letter_code
_entity_poly.pdbx_strand_id
1 'polypeptide(L)'
;MSEREIGIVSGELRPCPSSPNCVLTTFEYAPTEPEEALGRIVTILANEKRCRVITVQREQPFYVHAEFRSFLFRFVDDVEFLFLPEPGRVQVRSASRVGYHDMGVNATRVERLRSLFATVQ
;
A
#
# COMPACT_ATOMS: atom_id res chain seq x y z
N MET A 1 -19.26 10.97 10.10
CA MET A 1 -18.51 10.01 9.28
C MET A 1 -17.11 10.55 9.05
N SER A 2 -16.13 9.76 9.36
CA SER A 2 -14.76 10.20 9.17
C SER A 2 -14.37 9.99 7.71
N GLU A 3 -13.61 10.94 7.19
CA GLU A 3 -13.04 10.81 5.86
C GLU A 3 -11.90 9.82 5.91
N ARG A 4 -11.73 9.11 4.82
CA ARG A 4 -10.56 8.27 4.68
C ARG A 4 -9.35 9.17 4.50
N GLU A 5 -8.34 8.95 5.33
CA GLU A 5 -7.15 9.78 5.26
C GLU A 5 -6.12 9.08 4.40
N ILE A 6 -6.38 9.08 3.11
CA ILE A 6 -5.48 8.49 2.13
C ILE A 6 -5.03 9.57 1.15
N GLY A 7 -4.05 9.22 0.33
CA GLY A 7 -3.59 10.10 -0.71
C GLY A 7 -2.23 10.69 -0.42
N ILE A 8 -1.81 11.58 -1.30
CA ILE A 8 -0.48 12.16 -1.27
C ILE A 8 -0.57 13.57 -0.72
N VAL A 9 0.29 13.87 0.26
CA VAL A 9 0.38 15.20 0.85
C VAL A 9 1.84 15.60 0.88
N SER A 10 2.16 16.72 0.25
CA SER A 10 3.53 17.24 0.23
C SER A 10 4.53 16.21 -0.28
N GLY A 11 4.14 15.46 -1.32
CA GLY A 11 5.04 14.51 -1.97
C GLY A 11 5.20 13.19 -1.25
N GLU A 12 4.41 12.92 -0.20
CA GLU A 12 4.51 11.68 0.56
C GLU A 12 3.12 11.16 0.90
N LEU A 13 3.04 9.88 1.22
CA LEU A 13 1.80 9.34 1.78
C LEU A 13 1.58 9.95 3.17
N ARG A 14 0.33 9.98 3.60
CA ARG A 14 0.00 10.55 4.91
C ARG A 14 0.66 9.75 6.02
N PRO A 15 1.11 10.40 7.09
CA PRO A 15 1.65 9.66 8.23
C PRO A 15 0.57 8.83 8.90
N CYS A 16 1.00 7.79 9.61
CA CYS A 16 0.07 7.00 10.41
C CYS A 16 -0.37 7.80 11.62
N PRO A 17 -1.64 7.67 12.02
CA PRO A 17 -2.07 8.22 13.31
C PRO A 17 -1.42 7.44 14.44
N SER A 18 -1.69 7.85 15.68
CA SER A 18 -1.07 7.19 16.83
C SER A 18 -1.64 5.81 17.11
N SER A 19 -2.71 5.40 16.43
CA SER A 19 -3.29 4.08 16.65
C SER A 19 -2.42 3.01 15.97
N PRO A 20 -2.39 1.79 16.54
CA PRO A 20 -1.49 0.74 16.04
C PRO A 20 -1.99 0.01 14.81
N ASN A 21 -3.09 0.43 14.19
CA ASN A 21 -3.66 -0.24 13.03
C ASN A 21 -3.23 0.39 11.71
N CYS A 22 -2.02 0.94 11.66
CA CYS A 22 -1.48 1.60 10.48
C CYS A 22 0.02 1.36 10.41
N VAL A 23 0.50 1.06 9.20
CA VAL A 23 1.94 0.86 8.95
C VAL A 23 2.32 1.73 7.76
N LEU A 24 3.41 2.47 7.92
CA LEU A 24 3.97 3.28 6.84
C LEU A 24 5.46 2.92 6.74
N THR A 25 5.88 2.47 5.57
CA THR A 25 7.25 2.02 5.37
C THR A 25 7.67 2.26 3.92
N THR A 26 8.87 1.86 3.57
CA THR A 26 9.39 1.97 2.22
C THR A 26 9.94 0.62 1.79
N PHE A 27 9.55 0.18 0.57
CA PHE A 27 10.20 -0.97 -0.06
C PHE A 27 11.32 -0.44 -0.95
N GLU A 28 12.43 -1.16 -0.96
CA GLU A 28 13.53 -0.84 -1.86
C GLU A 28 13.64 -1.94 -2.91
N TYR A 29 13.98 -1.55 -4.11
CA TYR A 29 14.06 -2.51 -5.21
C TYR A 29 15.16 -2.06 -6.17
N ALA A 30 15.60 -2.97 -7.05
CA ALA A 30 16.60 -2.64 -8.05
C ALA A 30 16.08 -1.49 -8.92
N PRO A 31 16.85 -0.44 -9.13
CA PRO A 31 16.37 0.73 -9.87
C PRO A 31 15.81 0.36 -11.23
N THR A 32 14.60 0.83 -11.51
CA THR A 32 13.92 0.62 -12.78
C THR A 32 12.93 1.76 -12.95
N GLU A 33 12.29 1.84 -14.11
CA GLU A 33 11.30 2.88 -14.33
C GLU A 33 10.14 2.73 -13.36
N PRO A 34 9.65 3.82 -12.77
CA PRO A 34 8.54 3.73 -11.82
C PRO A 34 7.31 3.03 -12.40
N GLU A 35 7.04 3.22 -13.68
CA GLU A 35 5.88 2.59 -14.30
C GLU A 35 6.03 1.07 -14.31
N GLU A 36 7.24 0.57 -14.54
CA GLU A 36 7.46 -0.87 -14.51
C GLU A 36 7.28 -1.43 -13.10
N ALA A 37 7.82 -0.76 -12.11
CA ALA A 37 7.65 -1.18 -10.71
C ALA A 37 6.17 -1.13 -10.32
N LEU A 38 5.46 -0.10 -10.76
CA LEU A 38 4.02 0.00 -10.51
C LEU A 38 3.28 -1.18 -11.13
N GLY A 39 3.65 -1.58 -12.35
CA GLY A 39 3.02 -2.72 -13.00
C GLY A 39 3.21 -4.00 -12.21
N ARG A 40 4.39 -4.20 -11.61
CA ARG A 40 4.62 -5.38 -10.78
C ARG A 40 3.74 -5.37 -9.54
N ILE A 41 3.58 -4.22 -8.90
CA ILE A 41 2.70 -4.10 -7.73
C ILE A 41 1.25 -4.43 -8.13
N VAL A 42 0.79 -3.88 -9.24
CA VAL A 42 -0.58 -4.14 -9.69
C VAL A 42 -0.80 -5.63 -9.95
N THR A 43 0.18 -6.30 -10.55
CA THR A 43 0.09 -7.74 -10.80
C THR A 43 0.03 -8.51 -9.49
N ILE A 44 0.86 -8.14 -8.51
CA ILE A 44 0.83 -8.80 -7.20
C ILE A 44 -0.54 -8.63 -6.56
N LEU A 45 -1.07 -7.40 -6.55
CA LEU A 45 -2.36 -7.14 -5.93
C LEU A 45 -3.50 -7.88 -6.62
N ALA A 46 -3.42 -8.02 -7.94
CA ALA A 46 -4.46 -8.72 -8.68
C ALA A 46 -4.54 -10.19 -8.30
N ASN A 47 -3.48 -10.76 -7.73
CA ASN A 47 -3.45 -12.15 -7.33
C ASN A 47 -3.67 -12.35 -5.83
N GLU A 48 -3.92 -11.28 -5.08
CA GLU A 48 -4.18 -11.38 -3.66
C GLU A 48 -5.68 -11.56 -3.40
N LYS A 49 -5.99 -12.41 -2.42
CA LYS A 49 -7.38 -12.68 -2.05
C LYS A 49 -7.99 -11.47 -1.36
N ARG A 50 -9.25 -11.22 -1.64
CA ARG A 50 -10.03 -10.15 -1.00
C ARG A 50 -9.38 -8.79 -1.17
N CYS A 51 -8.73 -8.60 -2.30
CA CYS A 51 -8.04 -7.36 -2.65
C CYS A 51 -8.68 -6.77 -3.89
N ARG A 52 -8.90 -5.48 -3.88
CA ARG A 52 -9.47 -4.77 -5.01
C ARG A 52 -8.63 -3.53 -5.27
N VAL A 53 -8.08 -3.44 -6.48
CA VAL A 53 -7.33 -2.26 -6.87
C VAL A 53 -8.32 -1.17 -7.23
N ILE A 54 -8.21 -0.02 -6.59
CA ILE A 54 -9.14 1.08 -6.74
C ILE A 54 -8.61 2.15 -7.69
N THR A 55 -7.35 2.54 -7.50
CA THR A 55 -6.74 3.62 -8.27
C THR A 55 -5.37 3.20 -8.74
N VAL A 56 -5.10 3.43 -10.02
CA VAL A 56 -3.75 3.26 -10.58
C VAL A 56 -3.44 4.55 -11.33
N GLN A 57 -2.48 5.31 -10.79
CA GLN A 57 -2.07 6.56 -11.43
C GLN A 57 -0.73 6.34 -12.13
N ARG A 58 -0.76 6.34 -13.45
CA ARG A 58 0.40 5.97 -14.27
C ARG A 58 1.16 7.18 -14.79
N GLU A 59 1.06 8.29 -14.06
CA GLU A 59 1.80 9.51 -14.35
C GLU A 59 2.32 10.05 -13.03
N GLN A 60 3.32 10.89 -13.10
CA GLN A 60 3.90 11.48 -11.91
C GLN A 60 2.86 12.26 -11.10
N PRO A 61 2.76 12.01 -9.80
CA PRO A 61 3.45 10.94 -9.07
C PRO A 61 2.76 9.58 -9.30
N PHE A 62 3.55 8.54 -9.51
CA PHE A 62 3.00 7.19 -9.74
C PHE A 62 2.46 6.65 -8.43
N TYR A 63 1.21 6.16 -8.45
CA TYR A 63 0.50 5.87 -7.20
C TYR A 63 -0.53 4.75 -7.43
N VAL A 64 -0.66 3.87 -6.44
CA VAL A 64 -1.66 2.81 -6.47
C VAL A 64 -2.37 2.79 -5.13
N HIS A 65 -3.69 2.66 -5.17
CA HIS A 65 -4.52 2.46 -3.98
C HIS A 65 -5.33 1.19 -4.16
N ALA A 66 -5.31 0.33 -3.15
CA ALA A 66 -6.07 -0.91 -3.13
C ALA A 66 -6.78 -1.07 -1.80
N GLU A 67 -7.86 -1.85 -1.81
CA GLU A 67 -8.61 -2.20 -0.60
C GLU A 67 -8.46 -3.68 -0.35
N PHE A 68 -8.20 -4.02 0.90
CA PHE A 68 -8.22 -5.41 1.36
C PHE A 68 -9.37 -5.56 2.35
N ARG A 69 -10.10 -6.67 2.27
CA ARG A 69 -11.22 -6.92 3.17
C ARG A 69 -10.91 -8.13 4.02
N SER A 70 -11.24 -8.05 5.32
CA SER A 70 -11.08 -9.20 6.20
C SER A 70 -12.07 -10.29 5.80
N PHE A 71 -11.68 -11.54 6.08
CA PHE A 71 -12.51 -12.68 5.69
C PHE A 71 -13.84 -12.70 6.44
N LEU A 72 -13.78 -12.51 7.75
CA LEU A 72 -14.96 -12.75 8.59
C LEU A 72 -15.84 -11.52 8.72
N PHE A 73 -15.24 -10.39 9.07
CA PHE A 73 -16.02 -9.20 9.38
C PHE A 73 -16.09 -8.21 8.23
N ARG A 74 -15.37 -8.46 7.15
CA ARG A 74 -15.38 -7.60 5.98
C ARG A 74 -14.89 -6.18 6.27
N PHE A 75 -14.06 -6.03 7.29
CA PHE A 75 -13.39 -4.76 7.55
C PHE A 75 -12.48 -4.42 6.38
N VAL A 76 -12.40 -3.14 6.06
CA VAL A 76 -11.63 -2.68 4.91
C VAL A 76 -10.36 -2.00 5.41
N ASP A 77 -9.24 -2.41 4.80
CA ASP A 77 -7.97 -1.74 5.00
C ASP A 77 -7.58 -1.09 3.68
N ASP A 78 -7.07 0.13 3.75
CA ASP A 78 -6.57 0.83 2.58
C ASP A 78 -5.06 0.64 2.49
N VAL A 79 -4.60 0.20 1.33
CA VAL A 79 -3.17 0.00 1.08
C VAL A 79 -2.76 0.89 -0.07
N GLU A 80 -1.71 1.67 0.14
CA GLU A 80 -1.27 2.65 -0.83
C GLU A 80 0.20 2.47 -1.16
N PHE A 81 0.55 2.75 -2.41
CA PHE A 81 1.93 2.68 -2.90
C PHE A 81 2.23 3.97 -3.64
N LEU A 82 3.25 4.68 -3.19
CA LEU A 82 3.72 5.89 -3.84
C LEU A 82 5.16 5.66 -4.29
N PHE A 83 5.37 5.67 -5.60
CA PHE A 83 6.71 5.45 -6.18
C PHE A 83 7.45 6.76 -6.15
N LEU A 84 8.51 6.81 -5.34
CA LEU A 84 9.22 8.03 -5.07
C LEU A 84 10.07 8.45 -6.27
N PRO A 85 10.38 9.75 -6.39
CA PRO A 85 11.23 10.21 -7.50
C PRO A 85 12.61 9.55 -7.49
N GLU A 86 13.14 9.22 -6.31
CA GLU A 86 14.40 8.49 -6.23
C GLU A 86 14.19 7.08 -6.74
N PRO A 87 14.97 6.64 -7.74
CA PRO A 87 14.78 5.30 -8.29
C PRO A 87 14.96 4.23 -7.23
N GLY A 88 14.12 3.19 -7.32
CA GLY A 88 14.27 2.03 -6.45
C GLY A 88 13.60 2.14 -5.11
N ARG A 89 12.69 3.09 -4.92
CA ARG A 89 12.01 3.25 -3.64
C ARG A 89 10.52 3.49 -3.84
N VAL A 90 9.70 2.73 -3.12
CA VAL A 90 8.25 2.93 -3.11
C VAL A 90 7.80 3.01 -1.66
N GLN A 91 7.06 4.06 -1.35
CA GLN A 91 6.50 4.24 -0.01
C GLN A 91 5.19 3.47 0.06
N VAL A 92 4.99 2.73 1.16
CA VAL A 92 3.84 1.82 1.31
C VAL A 92 3.15 2.13 2.63
N ARG A 93 1.83 2.28 2.58
CA ARG A 93 1.03 2.54 3.76
C ARG A 93 -0.15 1.57 3.75
N SER A 94 -0.37 0.90 4.88
CA SER A 94 -1.50 -0.02 5.04
C SER A 94 -2.20 0.34 6.34
N ALA A 95 -3.48 0.68 6.28
CA ALA A 95 -4.21 1.22 7.41
C ALA A 95 -5.65 0.75 7.43
N SER A 96 -6.12 0.39 8.62
CA SER A 96 -7.52 0.00 8.81
C SER A 96 -8.41 1.23 8.85
N ARG A 97 -9.59 1.13 8.26
CA ARG A 97 -10.54 2.24 8.27
C ARG A 97 -11.21 2.40 9.62
N VAL A 98 -11.38 1.30 10.36
CA VAL A 98 -12.10 1.32 11.62
C VAL A 98 -11.29 0.57 12.66
N GLY A 99 -11.61 0.85 13.95
CA GLY A 99 -10.98 0.15 15.05
C GLY A 99 -9.68 0.81 15.45
N TYR A 100 -9.12 0.31 16.53
CA TYR A 100 -7.89 0.83 17.08
C TYR A 100 -6.76 -0.18 16.93
N HIS A 101 -7.04 -1.44 17.29
CA HIS A 101 -6.08 -2.54 17.16
C HIS A 101 -6.44 -3.38 15.96
N ASP A 102 -5.44 -3.90 15.26
CA ASP A 102 -5.65 -4.75 14.10
C ASP A 102 -5.00 -6.13 14.29
N MET A 103 -4.47 -6.41 15.49
CA MET A 103 -3.79 -7.66 15.80
C MET A 103 -2.65 -7.95 14.85
N GLY A 104 -1.98 -6.89 14.36
CA GLY A 104 -0.84 -7.03 13.48
C GLY A 104 -1.18 -7.34 12.03
N VAL A 105 -2.45 -7.23 11.64
CA VAL A 105 -2.85 -7.59 10.28
C VAL A 105 -2.17 -6.71 9.24
N ASN A 106 -2.12 -5.39 9.48
CA ASN A 106 -1.49 -4.50 8.52
C ASN A 106 0.01 -4.74 8.42
N ALA A 107 0.68 -4.98 9.55
CA ALA A 107 2.11 -5.25 9.53
C ALA A 107 2.40 -6.56 8.79
N THR A 108 1.61 -7.59 9.04
CA THR A 108 1.78 -8.88 8.36
C THR A 108 1.56 -8.74 6.86
N ARG A 109 0.53 -7.97 6.47
CA ARG A 109 0.26 -7.74 5.06
C ARG A 109 1.42 -7.05 4.37
N VAL A 110 1.96 -6.01 5.00
CA VAL A 110 3.04 -5.24 4.41
C VAL A 110 4.27 -6.13 4.20
N GLU A 111 4.60 -6.97 5.19
CA GLU A 111 5.75 -7.87 5.03
C GLU A 111 5.52 -8.92 3.96
N ARG A 112 4.30 -9.42 3.84
CA ARG A 112 3.97 -10.35 2.76
C ARG A 112 4.15 -9.67 1.39
N LEU A 113 3.62 -8.46 1.25
CA LEU A 113 3.74 -7.74 -0.01
C LEU A 113 5.19 -7.39 -0.33
N ARG A 114 5.97 -7.04 0.70
CA ARG A 114 7.40 -6.79 0.51
C ARG A 114 8.09 -8.03 -0.06
N SER A 115 7.80 -9.19 0.51
CA SER A 115 8.42 -10.43 0.05
C SER A 115 8.02 -10.77 -1.38
N LEU A 116 6.73 -10.61 -1.70
CA LEU A 116 6.26 -10.87 -3.06
C LEU A 116 6.90 -9.93 -4.06
N PHE A 117 7.03 -8.66 -3.70
CA PHE A 117 7.63 -7.68 -4.59
C PHE A 117 9.11 -7.99 -4.84
N ALA A 118 9.81 -8.42 -3.80
CA ALA A 118 11.23 -8.78 -3.95
C ALA A 118 11.41 -9.99 -4.86
N THR A 119 10.46 -10.92 -4.83
CA THR A 119 10.58 -12.20 -5.55
C THR A 119 10.45 -12.03 -7.06
N VAL A 120 9.68 -11.04 -7.53
CA VAL A 120 9.41 -10.90 -8.96
C VAL A 120 10.35 -9.94 -9.66
N GLN A 121 11.47 -9.63 -9.08
CA GLN A 121 12.44 -8.76 -9.74
C GLN A 121 13.15 -9.44 -10.91
#